data_811536029c5ce40cd4018393455a4e32
#
_entry.id   811536029c5ce40cd4018393455a4e32
#
_cell.length_a   1.000
_cell.length_b   1.000
_cell.length_c   1.000
_cell.angle_alpha   90.00
_cell.angle_beta   90.00
_cell.angle_gamma   90.00
#
_symmetry.space_group_name_H-M   'P 1'
#
loop_
_entity.id
_entity.type
_entity.pdbx_description
1 polymer ?
#
loop_
_entity_poly.entity_id
_entity_poly.type
_entity_poly.pdbx_seq_one_letter_code
_entity_poly.pdbx_strand_id
1 'polypeptide(L)'
;MLIRHLALLALTVALSADTLPAIPPRPEALKFPALNYEPPDPRQYRVALKAGPVAYVVPDRELPLVTVSILVRSGAYLDPVGQEGLAAFTGGLLVRGGTATKTAEALDERLAFLAAQMAASIGDDLGMVSLNLLSKDLPEGLALLREVLTQPRFQADKLELQRQQTLQALQQRNDDSSSIEARELEALSYGNQFWAARQPTSVSVNSLKREDLQAFHRRWFHPTNFVVAVSGDFDRASMVQALEKLFADWPFPGEVPPPIPTNLKPAAPGVYVVNKDVPQGRVSILLPGVLRDDPDYPAILLMNDILGGGGFTSRIMNRVRSDEGLAYSAGSSFPAGVWYPSTFRAGFQSKSRTVAYATSIVLEEMKRMASSPVTEEELQTAKRSFIESFPENFNTKSKVAGILAREEFTGRFAKAPDFWKGFRARLDRVQRDDIQRVAKQHLHPERVSILVVGNQEEILKGHPDHPVSLDKLVSAPLTELPLRDPLTLEPIKAEPEAGTAK
;
A
#
# COMPACT_ATOMS: atom_id res chain seq x y z
N MET A 1 22.75 -21.84 -89.86
CA MET A 1 22.49 -22.64 -88.64
C MET A 1 22.67 -21.74 -87.45
N LEU A 2 21.58 -21.41 -86.76
CA LEU A 2 21.53 -20.40 -85.69
C LEU A 2 22.10 -20.94 -84.39
N ILE A 3 23.04 -20.21 -83.78
CA ILE A 3 23.47 -20.35 -82.41
C ILE A 3 22.82 -19.22 -81.63
N ARG A 4 21.87 -19.55 -80.72
CA ARG A 4 21.20 -18.62 -79.83
C ARG A 4 22.15 -18.40 -78.56
N HIS A 5 22.49 -17.16 -78.33
CA HIS A 5 23.12 -16.73 -77.09
C HIS A 5 22.08 -16.50 -76.05
N LEU A 6 22.13 -17.26 -74.96
CA LEU A 6 21.42 -17.01 -73.73
C LEU A 6 22.25 -16.12 -72.82
N ALA A 7 21.81 -14.87 -72.67
CA ALA A 7 22.41 -13.97 -71.66
C ALA A 7 21.72 -14.22 -70.30
N LEU A 8 22.50 -14.76 -69.34
CA LEU A 8 22.06 -14.89 -67.95
C LEU A 8 22.23 -13.52 -67.26
N LEU A 9 21.14 -12.85 -66.97
CA LEU A 9 21.10 -11.65 -66.14
C LEU A 9 21.17 -12.10 -64.65
N ALA A 10 22.33 -11.99 -64.05
CA ALA A 10 22.50 -12.20 -62.62
C ALA A 10 22.02 -10.94 -61.84
N LEU A 11 20.82 -11.02 -61.28
CA LEU A 11 20.27 -9.98 -60.40
C LEU A 11 20.91 -10.18 -58.99
N THR A 12 21.98 -9.43 -58.69
CA THR A 12 22.52 -9.34 -57.37
C THR A 12 21.64 -8.45 -56.49
N VAL A 13 20.76 -9.09 -55.73
CA VAL A 13 20.09 -8.42 -54.60
C VAL A 13 21.12 -8.18 -53.50
N ALA A 14 21.63 -6.96 -53.39
CA ALA A 14 22.38 -6.53 -52.24
C ALA A 14 21.42 -6.50 -51.04
N LEU A 15 21.44 -7.56 -50.20
CA LEU A 15 20.93 -7.49 -48.85
C LEU A 15 21.82 -6.51 -48.06
N SER A 16 21.31 -5.30 -47.86
CA SER A 16 21.84 -4.42 -46.85
C SER A 16 21.66 -5.13 -45.52
N ALA A 17 22.70 -5.78 -45.02
CA ALA A 17 22.72 -6.19 -43.64
C ALA A 17 22.74 -4.90 -42.81
N ASP A 18 21.56 -4.50 -42.34
CA ASP A 18 21.48 -3.51 -41.26
C ASP A 18 22.33 -4.07 -40.10
N THR A 19 23.55 -3.54 -39.98
CA THR A 19 24.37 -3.85 -38.83
C THR A 19 23.65 -3.36 -37.60
N LEU A 20 23.11 -4.30 -36.84
CA LEU A 20 22.56 -3.99 -35.53
C LEU A 20 23.59 -3.12 -34.78
N PRO A 21 23.18 -2.00 -34.19
CA PRO A 21 24.10 -1.14 -33.46
C PRO A 21 24.84 -1.97 -32.41
N ALA A 22 26.16 -1.83 -32.37
CA ALA A 22 26.99 -2.58 -31.45
C ALA A 22 26.50 -2.31 -30.02
N ILE A 23 26.20 -3.39 -29.30
CA ILE A 23 25.79 -3.30 -27.90
C ILE A 23 26.95 -2.68 -27.12
N PRO A 24 26.77 -1.55 -26.43
CA PRO A 24 27.83 -0.94 -25.65
C PRO A 24 28.40 -1.90 -24.59
N PRO A 25 29.69 -1.85 -24.29
CA PRO A 25 30.32 -2.73 -23.32
C PRO A 25 29.85 -2.49 -21.86
N ARG A 26 29.17 -1.37 -21.61
CA ARG A 26 28.65 -1.00 -20.31
C ARG A 26 27.24 -0.41 -20.44
N PRO A 27 26.33 -0.71 -19.49
CA PRO A 27 24.96 -0.19 -19.51
C PRO A 27 24.88 1.35 -19.54
N GLU A 28 25.83 2.05 -18.91
CA GLU A 28 25.88 3.51 -18.84
C GLU A 28 26.13 4.17 -20.20
N ALA A 29 26.65 3.43 -21.16
CA ALA A 29 26.86 3.90 -22.52
C ALA A 29 25.61 3.74 -23.41
N LEU A 30 24.54 3.09 -22.92
CA LEU A 30 23.29 3.00 -23.63
C LEU A 30 22.62 4.39 -23.73
N LYS A 31 22.22 4.76 -24.93
CA LYS A 31 21.44 5.98 -25.18
C LYS A 31 20.03 5.61 -25.54
N PHE A 32 19.09 6.07 -24.75
CA PHE A 32 17.68 5.90 -25.00
C PHE A 32 17.10 7.20 -25.58
N PRO A 33 16.09 7.13 -26.48
CA PRO A 33 15.36 8.31 -26.90
C PRO A 33 14.68 8.96 -25.69
N ALA A 34 14.43 10.27 -25.77
CA ALA A 34 13.69 10.96 -24.73
C ALA A 34 12.32 10.30 -24.54
N LEU A 35 11.92 10.12 -23.28
CA LEU A 35 10.65 9.50 -22.92
C LEU A 35 9.48 10.41 -23.36
N ASN A 36 8.84 10.05 -24.44
CA ASN A 36 7.62 10.69 -24.92
C ASN A 36 6.41 9.80 -24.56
N TYR A 37 5.84 10.01 -23.38
CA TYR A 37 4.72 9.25 -22.86
C TYR A 37 3.66 10.19 -22.29
N GLU A 38 2.41 10.02 -22.72
CA GLU A 38 1.25 10.72 -22.17
C GLU A 38 0.38 9.72 -21.39
N PRO A 39 0.04 10.03 -20.12
CA PRO A 39 -0.85 9.18 -19.35
C PRO A 39 -2.25 9.21 -19.95
N PRO A 40 -3.03 8.12 -19.79
CA PRO A 40 -4.41 8.05 -20.29
C PRO A 40 -5.28 9.19 -19.74
N ASP A 41 -6.07 9.84 -20.61
CA ASP A 41 -7.06 10.82 -20.16
C ASP A 41 -8.24 10.10 -19.49
N PRO A 42 -8.52 10.36 -18.22
CA PRO A 42 -9.59 9.69 -17.48
C PRO A 42 -10.99 9.91 -18.10
N ARG A 43 -11.21 11.04 -18.77
CA ARG A 43 -12.51 11.39 -19.39
C ARG A 43 -12.91 10.42 -20.49
N GLN A 44 -11.94 9.80 -21.18
CA GLN A 44 -12.19 8.84 -22.26
C GLN A 44 -12.82 7.54 -21.76
N TYR A 45 -12.53 7.16 -20.53
CA TYR A 45 -12.94 5.87 -19.95
C TYR A 45 -14.09 6.01 -18.95
N ARG A 46 -14.31 7.20 -18.40
CA ARG A 46 -15.31 7.47 -17.37
C ARG A 46 -16.73 7.36 -17.92
N VAL A 47 -17.61 6.67 -17.17
CA VAL A 47 -19.04 6.53 -17.41
C VAL A 47 -19.79 6.69 -16.10
N ALA A 48 -20.74 7.62 -16.04
CA ALA A 48 -21.69 7.68 -14.93
C ALA A 48 -22.86 6.72 -15.24
N LEU A 49 -23.04 5.70 -14.41
CA LEU A 49 -24.13 4.73 -14.57
C LEU A 49 -25.42 5.27 -13.95
N LYS A 50 -26.56 4.91 -14.51
CA LYS A 50 -27.90 5.39 -14.06
C LYS A 50 -28.21 4.99 -12.62
N ALA A 51 -27.72 3.82 -12.18
CA ALA A 51 -27.92 3.33 -10.83
C ALA A 51 -27.01 3.99 -9.78
N GLY A 52 -26.12 4.95 -10.18
CA GLY A 52 -25.31 5.76 -9.29
C GLY A 52 -23.82 5.53 -9.33
N PRO A 53 -23.25 4.33 -9.62
CA PRO A 53 -21.80 4.17 -9.69
C PRO A 53 -21.17 4.96 -10.83
N VAL A 54 -19.91 5.36 -10.61
CA VAL A 54 -19.03 5.76 -11.72
C VAL A 54 -18.20 4.56 -12.13
N ALA A 55 -18.12 4.28 -13.42
CA ALA A 55 -17.31 3.20 -13.99
C ALA A 55 -16.21 3.75 -14.90
N TYR A 56 -15.02 3.15 -14.82
CA TYR A 56 -13.93 3.33 -15.78
C TYR A 56 -13.85 2.09 -16.65
N VAL A 57 -14.26 2.22 -17.92
CA VAL A 57 -14.43 1.12 -18.87
C VAL A 57 -13.31 1.18 -19.90
N VAL A 58 -12.33 0.27 -19.78
CA VAL A 58 -11.07 0.25 -20.53
C VAL A 58 -10.97 -1.04 -21.36
N PRO A 59 -11.42 -1.06 -22.62
CA PRO A 59 -11.31 -2.24 -23.48
C PRO A 59 -9.85 -2.65 -23.73
N ASP A 60 -9.61 -3.96 -23.74
CA ASP A 60 -8.33 -4.60 -24.05
C ASP A 60 -8.59 -5.96 -24.71
N ARG A 61 -8.20 -6.12 -25.97
CA ARG A 61 -8.45 -7.35 -26.74
C ARG A 61 -7.22 -8.23 -26.94
N GLU A 62 -6.16 -7.97 -26.19
CA GLU A 62 -4.93 -8.79 -26.28
C GLU A 62 -5.14 -10.21 -25.78
N LEU A 63 -5.94 -10.36 -24.74
CA LEU A 63 -6.29 -11.66 -24.14
C LEU A 63 -7.80 -11.76 -23.96
N PRO A 64 -8.41 -12.97 -24.09
CA PRO A 64 -9.84 -13.18 -23.91
C PRO A 64 -10.22 -13.17 -22.39
N LEU A 65 -9.82 -12.15 -21.67
CA LEU A 65 -10.02 -11.99 -20.24
C LEU A 65 -10.76 -10.69 -19.94
N VAL A 66 -11.57 -10.71 -18.89
CA VAL A 66 -12.21 -9.52 -18.34
C VAL A 66 -11.93 -9.46 -16.85
N THR A 67 -11.53 -8.27 -16.39
CA THR A 67 -11.38 -7.96 -14.96
C THR A 67 -12.38 -6.88 -14.58
N VAL A 68 -13.20 -7.14 -13.58
CA VAL A 68 -14.10 -6.17 -12.94
C VAL A 68 -13.64 -5.96 -11.51
N SER A 69 -13.39 -4.73 -11.11
CA SER A 69 -13.05 -4.36 -9.73
C SER A 69 -14.03 -3.29 -9.25
N ILE A 70 -14.67 -3.55 -8.12
CA ILE A 70 -15.61 -2.63 -7.48
C ILE A 70 -14.97 -2.13 -6.19
N LEU A 71 -14.69 -0.84 -6.14
CA LEU A 71 -14.22 -0.15 -4.94
C LEU A 71 -15.47 0.28 -4.17
N VAL A 72 -15.52 -0.07 -2.90
CA VAL A 72 -16.66 0.18 -2.01
C VAL A 72 -16.28 1.18 -0.94
N ARG A 73 -17.04 2.25 -0.77
CA ARG A 73 -16.85 3.21 0.32
C ARG A 73 -17.26 2.55 1.64
N SER A 74 -16.36 1.78 2.19
CA SER A 74 -16.48 1.08 3.47
C SER A 74 -15.08 0.80 4.02
N GLY A 75 -14.98 0.52 5.32
CA GLY A 75 -13.67 0.24 5.93
C GLY A 75 -13.80 -0.03 7.42
N ALA A 76 -12.69 -0.42 8.05
CA ALA A 76 -12.59 -0.65 9.49
C ALA A 76 -12.90 0.61 10.33
N TYR A 77 -12.80 1.81 9.74
CA TYR A 77 -13.24 3.04 10.40
C TYR A 77 -14.75 3.05 10.74
N LEU A 78 -15.54 2.16 10.12
CA LEU A 78 -16.98 1.97 10.37
C LEU A 78 -17.26 0.88 11.42
N ASP A 79 -16.24 0.17 11.89
CA ASP A 79 -16.40 -0.84 12.93
C ASP A 79 -16.84 -0.17 14.24
N PRO A 80 -17.93 -0.62 14.87
CA PRO A 80 -18.29 -0.15 16.20
C PRO A 80 -17.17 -0.49 17.20
N VAL A 81 -17.01 0.36 18.21
CA VAL A 81 -16.10 0.06 19.32
C VAL A 81 -16.53 -1.26 20.00
N GLY A 82 -15.57 -2.17 20.17
CA GLY A 82 -15.80 -3.53 20.70
C GLY A 82 -16.21 -4.57 19.63
N GLN A 83 -16.33 -4.16 18.35
CA GLN A 83 -16.54 -5.04 17.21
C GLN A 83 -15.43 -4.87 16.16
N GLU A 84 -14.22 -4.50 16.59
CA GLU A 84 -13.06 -4.40 15.72
C GLU A 84 -12.86 -5.71 14.96
N GLY A 85 -12.77 -5.61 13.63
CA GLY A 85 -12.71 -6.74 12.70
C GLY A 85 -14.01 -7.02 11.95
N LEU A 86 -15.13 -6.33 12.25
CA LEU A 86 -16.42 -6.55 11.57
C LEU A 86 -16.31 -6.32 10.06
N ALA A 87 -15.67 -5.24 9.63
CA ALA A 87 -15.44 -4.93 8.22
C ALA A 87 -14.60 -6.04 7.55
N ALA A 88 -13.49 -6.44 8.18
CA ALA A 88 -12.60 -7.47 7.65
C ALA A 88 -13.31 -8.84 7.53
N PHE A 89 -14.12 -9.22 8.53
CA PHE A 89 -14.93 -10.45 8.48
C PHE A 89 -15.99 -10.39 7.40
N THR A 90 -16.67 -9.25 7.26
CA THR A 90 -17.67 -9.05 6.20
C THR A 90 -17.03 -9.19 4.83
N GLY A 91 -15.91 -8.51 4.58
CA GLY A 91 -15.17 -8.60 3.32
C GLY A 91 -14.67 -10.02 3.04
N GLY A 92 -14.03 -10.65 4.03
CA GLY A 92 -13.46 -12.00 3.91
C GLY A 92 -14.51 -13.08 3.62
N LEU A 93 -15.73 -12.92 4.13
CA LEU A 93 -16.83 -13.89 3.95
C LEU A 93 -17.82 -13.53 2.84
N LEU A 94 -17.67 -12.36 2.19
CA LEU A 94 -18.59 -11.94 1.14
C LEU A 94 -18.66 -12.96 -0.01
N VAL A 95 -17.54 -13.49 -0.43
CA VAL A 95 -17.44 -14.55 -1.44
C VAL A 95 -17.40 -15.92 -0.78
N ARG A 96 -16.48 -16.12 0.19
CA ARG A 96 -16.24 -17.41 0.84
C ARG A 96 -17.38 -17.91 1.69
N GLY A 97 -18.33 -17.05 2.04
CA GLY A 97 -19.51 -17.39 2.83
C GLY A 97 -20.69 -17.89 2.01
N GLY A 98 -20.55 -18.04 0.68
CA GLY A 98 -21.64 -18.44 -0.22
C GLY A 98 -22.69 -17.36 -0.46
N THR A 99 -23.71 -17.69 -1.23
CA THR A 99 -24.82 -16.80 -1.60
C THR A 99 -26.17 -17.39 -1.17
N ALA A 100 -27.26 -16.66 -1.34
CA ALA A 100 -28.58 -17.16 -1.00
C ALA A 100 -28.92 -18.48 -1.72
N THR A 101 -28.48 -18.63 -2.99
CA THR A 101 -28.78 -19.79 -3.82
C THR A 101 -27.68 -20.86 -3.81
N LYS A 102 -26.46 -20.52 -3.41
CA LYS A 102 -25.29 -21.42 -3.42
C LYS A 102 -24.63 -21.49 -2.05
N THR A 103 -24.26 -22.71 -1.63
CA THR A 103 -23.33 -22.85 -0.50
C THR A 103 -21.96 -22.31 -0.88
N ALA A 104 -21.08 -22.12 0.10
CA ALA A 104 -19.70 -21.69 -0.14
C ALA A 104 -18.99 -22.64 -1.13
N GLU A 105 -19.13 -23.94 -0.92
CA GLU A 105 -18.53 -24.97 -1.76
C GLU A 105 -19.08 -24.97 -3.19
N ALA A 106 -20.41 -24.82 -3.35
CA ALA A 106 -21.06 -24.77 -4.65
C ALA A 106 -20.69 -23.50 -5.44
N LEU A 107 -20.47 -22.38 -4.76
CA LEU A 107 -19.99 -21.16 -5.39
C LEU A 107 -18.51 -21.34 -5.84
N ASP A 108 -17.67 -21.90 -4.98
CA ASP A 108 -16.25 -22.14 -5.26
C ASP A 108 -16.09 -23.11 -6.44
N GLU A 109 -16.83 -24.23 -6.44
CA GLU A 109 -16.85 -25.20 -7.55
C GLU A 109 -17.30 -24.54 -8.87
N ARG A 110 -18.32 -23.66 -8.80
CA ARG A 110 -18.79 -22.95 -10.01
C ARG A 110 -17.78 -21.97 -10.55
N LEU A 111 -17.13 -21.19 -9.68
CA LEU A 111 -16.03 -20.29 -10.06
C LEU A 111 -14.85 -21.07 -10.65
N ALA A 112 -14.47 -22.19 -10.02
CA ALA A 112 -13.41 -23.07 -10.53
C ALA A 112 -13.74 -23.63 -11.92
N PHE A 113 -14.98 -24.07 -12.15
CA PHE A 113 -15.44 -24.56 -13.46
C PHE A 113 -15.32 -23.48 -14.57
N LEU A 114 -15.60 -22.22 -14.24
CA LEU A 114 -15.46 -21.07 -15.15
C LEU A 114 -14.02 -20.58 -15.27
N ALA A 115 -13.05 -21.19 -14.57
CA ALA A 115 -11.71 -20.64 -14.37
C ALA A 115 -11.75 -19.17 -13.92
N ALA A 116 -12.80 -18.79 -13.17
CA ALA A 116 -13.01 -17.44 -12.68
C ALA A 116 -12.40 -17.28 -11.28
N GLN A 117 -11.84 -16.10 -11.04
CA GLN A 117 -11.36 -15.70 -9.73
C GLN A 117 -12.24 -14.57 -9.21
N MET A 118 -12.92 -14.80 -8.08
CA MET A 118 -13.69 -13.77 -7.38
C MET A 118 -13.16 -13.63 -5.97
N ALA A 119 -12.88 -12.40 -5.55
CA ALA A 119 -12.37 -12.11 -4.22
C ALA A 119 -13.02 -10.85 -3.66
N ALA A 120 -13.10 -10.78 -2.34
CA ALA A 120 -13.55 -9.58 -1.64
C ALA A 120 -12.70 -9.37 -0.38
N SER A 121 -12.49 -8.11 -0.04
CA SER A 121 -11.84 -7.69 1.19
C SER A 121 -12.33 -6.30 1.58
N ILE A 122 -12.30 -5.99 2.87
CA ILE A 122 -12.51 -4.65 3.38
C ILE A 122 -11.32 -4.33 4.27
N GLY A 123 -10.56 -3.31 3.89
CA GLY A 123 -9.43 -2.78 4.64
C GLY A 123 -9.83 -1.61 5.53
N ASP A 124 -8.90 -0.70 5.79
CA ASP A 124 -9.09 0.41 6.72
C ASP A 124 -10.12 1.43 6.22
N ASP A 125 -10.01 1.85 4.95
CA ASP A 125 -10.80 2.94 4.36
C ASP A 125 -11.47 2.56 3.03
N LEU A 126 -11.29 1.31 2.58
CA LEU A 126 -11.71 0.83 1.27
C LEU A 126 -12.13 -0.64 1.32
N GLY A 127 -13.32 -0.92 0.83
CA GLY A 127 -13.74 -2.26 0.43
C GLY A 127 -13.43 -2.50 -1.05
N MET A 128 -13.07 -3.72 -1.40
CA MET A 128 -12.82 -4.13 -2.79
C MET A 128 -13.49 -5.48 -3.07
N VAL A 129 -14.17 -5.56 -4.22
CA VAL A 129 -14.66 -6.82 -4.78
C VAL A 129 -14.13 -6.93 -6.20
N SER A 130 -13.50 -8.04 -6.51
CA SER A 130 -12.90 -8.28 -7.84
C SER A 130 -13.42 -9.57 -8.46
N LEU A 131 -13.56 -9.56 -9.78
CA LEU A 131 -13.89 -10.70 -10.61
C LEU A 131 -12.95 -10.70 -11.81
N ASN A 132 -12.25 -11.80 -12.05
CA ASN A 132 -11.45 -12.04 -13.26
C ASN A 132 -11.92 -13.36 -13.88
N LEU A 133 -12.18 -13.34 -15.20
CA LEU A 133 -12.69 -14.52 -15.92
C LEU A 133 -12.46 -14.41 -17.43
N LEU A 134 -12.74 -15.50 -18.14
CA LEU A 134 -12.77 -15.50 -19.62
C LEU A 134 -13.94 -14.65 -20.13
N SER A 135 -13.71 -13.88 -21.21
CA SER A 135 -14.72 -12.99 -21.80
C SER A 135 -15.99 -13.71 -22.25
N LYS A 136 -15.89 -14.97 -22.71
CA LYS A 136 -17.04 -15.80 -23.08
C LYS A 136 -18.01 -16.09 -21.94
N ASP A 137 -17.50 -16.12 -20.71
CA ASP A 137 -18.27 -16.47 -19.51
C ASP A 137 -18.73 -15.21 -18.74
N LEU A 138 -18.49 -14.02 -19.29
CA LEU A 138 -18.82 -12.74 -18.65
C LEU A 138 -20.29 -12.62 -18.17
N PRO A 139 -21.30 -13.04 -18.95
CA PRO A 139 -22.70 -12.92 -18.51
C PRO A 139 -22.98 -13.70 -17.22
N GLU A 140 -22.43 -14.90 -17.11
CA GLU A 140 -22.58 -15.73 -15.91
C GLU A 140 -21.76 -15.20 -14.75
N GLY A 141 -20.51 -14.79 -15.00
CA GLY A 141 -19.66 -14.19 -13.98
C GLY A 141 -20.29 -12.93 -13.36
N LEU A 142 -20.91 -12.07 -14.15
CA LEU A 142 -21.64 -10.90 -13.66
C LEU A 142 -22.89 -11.28 -12.88
N ALA A 143 -23.59 -12.35 -13.24
CA ALA A 143 -24.72 -12.86 -12.48
C ALA A 143 -24.29 -13.36 -11.09
N LEU A 144 -23.18 -14.13 -11.01
CA LEU A 144 -22.59 -14.57 -9.76
C LEU A 144 -22.09 -13.38 -8.91
N LEU A 145 -21.44 -12.40 -9.54
CA LEU A 145 -20.99 -11.17 -8.88
C LEU A 145 -22.18 -10.41 -8.26
N ARG A 146 -23.28 -10.25 -9.02
CA ARG A 146 -24.50 -9.63 -8.49
C ARG A 146 -25.04 -10.38 -7.28
N GLU A 147 -25.10 -11.71 -7.36
CA GLU A 147 -25.59 -12.53 -6.27
C GLU A 147 -24.74 -12.36 -4.99
N VAL A 148 -23.40 -12.36 -5.13
CA VAL A 148 -22.46 -12.08 -4.03
C VAL A 148 -22.68 -10.69 -3.46
N LEU A 149 -22.83 -9.67 -4.31
CA LEU A 149 -22.99 -8.29 -3.89
C LEU A 149 -24.36 -7.99 -3.24
N THR A 150 -25.41 -8.76 -3.56
CA THR A 150 -26.76 -8.46 -3.09
C THR A 150 -27.30 -9.46 -2.08
N GLN A 151 -26.83 -10.70 -2.10
CA GLN A 151 -27.39 -11.81 -1.33
C GLN A 151 -26.32 -12.73 -0.72
N PRO A 152 -25.30 -12.18 -0.03
CA PRO A 152 -24.29 -13.02 0.63
C PRO A 152 -24.95 -13.83 1.76
N ARG A 153 -24.61 -15.11 1.83
CA ARG A 153 -25.15 -16.03 2.85
C ARG A 153 -24.46 -15.86 4.20
N PHE A 154 -23.17 -15.57 4.22
CA PHE A 154 -22.33 -15.59 5.41
C PHE A 154 -22.52 -16.90 6.18
N GLN A 155 -22.21 -18.03 5.55
CA GLN A 155 -22.45 -19.37 6.06
C GLN A 155 -21.81 -19.57 7.45
N ALA A 156 -22.55 -20.16 8.38
CA ALA A 156 -22.17 -20.16 9.80
C ALA A 156 -20.88 -20.91 10.09
N ASP A 157 -20.67 -22.04 9.44
CA ASP A 157 -19.40 -22.82 9.56
C ASP A 157 -18.19 -22.07 8.99
N LYS A 158 -18.37 -21.25 7.93
CA LYS A 158 -17.32 -20.41 7.37
C LYS A 158 -17.00 -19.22 8.28
N LEU A 159 -18.01 -18.65 8.92
CA LEU A 159 -17.82 -17.63 9.95
C LEU A 159 -17.01 -18.18 11.13
N GLU A 160 -17.36 -19.38 11.59
CA GLU A 160 -16.62 -20.02 12.69
C GLU A 160 -15.19 -20.37 12.28
N LEU A 161 -14.98 -20.91 11.09
CA LEU A 161 -13.64 -21.15 10.56
C LEU A 161 -12.80 -19.89 10.51
N GLN A 162 -13.34 -18.78 9.99
CA GLN A 162 -12.63 -17.50 9.95
C GLN A 162 -12.34 -16.97 11.36
N ARG A 163 -13.25 -17.15 12.31
CA ARG A 163 -13.05 -16.82 13.73
C ARG A 163 -11.85 -17.56 14.30
N GLN A 164 -11.80 -18.89 14.14
CA GLN A 164 -10.72 -19.73 14.63
C GLN A 164 -9.37 -19.32 14.03
N GLN A 165 -9.32 -19.12 12.70
CA GLN A 165 -8.12 -18.67 12.01
C GLN A 165 -7.65 -17.30 12.51
N THR A 166 -8.59 -16.37 12.74
CA THR A 166 -8.26 -15.05 13.26
C THR A 166 -7.73 -15.13 14.68
N LEU A 167 -8.39 -15.88 15.57
CA LEU A 167 -7.92 -16.05 16.96
C LEU A 167 -6.52 -16.68 17.01
N GLN A 168 -6.24 -17.66 16.15
CA GLN A 168 -4.91 -18.24 16.04
C GLN A 168 -3.88 -17.20 15.56
N ALA A 169 -4.20 -16.39 14.56
CA ALA A 169 -3.33 -15.32 14.10
C ALA A 169 -3.10 -14.26 15.20
N LEU A 170 -4.14 -13.90 15.96
CA LEU A 170 -4.00 -13.02 17.12
C LEU A 170 -3.05 -13.61 18.16
N GLN A 171 -3.15 -14.89 18.47
CA GLN A 171 -2.30 -15.56 19.46
C GLN A 171 -0.81 -15.48 19.10
N GLN A 172 -0.49 -15.49 17.79
CA GLN A 172 0.87 -15.46 17.27
C GLN A 172 1.43 -14.04 17.06
N ARG A 173 0.64 -12.97 17.29
CA ARG A 173 1.05 -11.59 16.95
C ARG A 173 2.23 -11.04 17.74
N ASN A 174 2.66 -11.72 18.79
CA ASN A 174 3.85 -11.39 19.56
C ASN A 174 5.07 -12.26 19.21
N ASP A 175 4.92 -13.27 18.35
CA ASP A 175 6.02 -14.17 18.01
C ASP A 175 7.07 -13.44 17.17
N ASP A 176 6.64 -12.56 16.29
CA ASP A 176 7.51 -11.72 15.44
C ASP A 176 7.59 -10.28 15.95
N SER A 177 8.81 -9.77 16.10
CA SER A 177 9.06 -8.37 16.48
C SER A 177 8.50 -7.34 15.46
N SER A 178 8.33 -7.71 14.20
CA SER A 178 7.71 -6.83 13.19
C SER A 178 6.22 -6.60 13.44
N SER A 179 5.50 -7.60 13.94
CA SER A 179 4.08 -7.46 14.29
C SER A 179 3.90 -6.56 15.51
N ILE A 180 4.81 -6.66 16.49
CA ILE A 180 4.85 -5.76 17.65
C ILE A 180 5.16 -4.33 17.19
N GLU A 181 6.20 -4.17 16.35
CA GLU A 181 6.59 -2.86 15.80
C GLU A 181 5.43 -2.21 15.05
N ALA A 182 4.76 -2.92 14.13
CA ALA A 182 3.66 -2.38 13.33
C ALA A 182 2.52 -1.87 14.20
N ARG A 183 2.13 -2.63 15.23
CA ARG A 183 1.07 -2.25 16.16
C ARG A 183 1.42 -0.99 16.96
N GLU A 184 2.59 -0.93 17.57
CA GLU A 184 2.99 0.21 18.38
C GLU A 184 3.31 1.44 17.53
N LEU A 185 3.77 1.24 16.28
CA LEU A 185 3.98 2.31 15.29
C LEU A 185 2.67 3.05 15.00
N GLU A 186 1.57 2.33 14.73
CA GLU A 186 0.27 2.95 14.48
C GLU A 186 -0.24 3.70 15.72
N ALA A 187 -0.08 3.11 16.89
CA ALA A 187 -0.45 3.73 18.15
C ALA A 187 0.33 5.03 18.42
N LEU A 188 1.64 5.04 18.14
CA LEU A 188 2.50 6.22 18.28
C LEU A 188 2.21 7.28 17.19
N SER A 189 1.93 6.86 15.96
CA SER A 189 1.69 7.75 14.84
C SER A 189 0.35 8.47 14.91
N TYR A 190 -0.70 7.77 15.36
CA TYR A 190 -2.07 8.25 15.26
C TYR A 190 -2.79 8.37 16.61
N GLY A 191 -2.26 7.74 17.64
CA GLY A 191 -2.87 7.65 18.98
C GLY A 191 -3.71 6.39 19.16
N ASN A 192 -3.64 5.78 20.34
CA ASN A 192 -4.31 4.52 20.65
C ASN A 192 -5.84 4.51 20.44
N GLN A 193 -6.48 5.67 20.51
CA GLN A 193 -7.93 5.81 20.32
C GLN A 193 -8.33 6.11 18.88
N PHE A 194 -7.36 6.34 18.01
CA PHE A 194 -7.65 6.55 16.59
C PHE A 194 -8.11 5.26 15.94
N TRP A 195 -9.10 5.34 15.09
CA TRP A 195 -9.74 4.17 14.50
C TRP A 195 -8.75 3.24 13.77
N ALA A 196 -7.73 3.78 13.08
CA ALA A 196 -6.73 2.98 12.37
C ALA A 196 -5.78 2.23 13.32
N ALA A 197 -5.58 2.73 14.56
CA ALA A 197 -4.77 2.06 15.57
C ALA A 197 -5.56 1.04 16.39
N ARG A 198 -6.90 1.00 16.27
CA ARG A 198 -7.72 -0.01 16.93
C ARG A 198 -7.56 -1.36 16.26
N GLN A 199 -7.22 -2.36 17.02
CA GLN A 199 -7.00 -3.71 16.50
C GLN A 199 -8.01 -4.71 17.07
N PRO A 200 -8.34 -5.78 16.32
CA PRO A 200 -9.18 -6.85 16.83
C PRO A 200 -8.58 -7.52 18.08
N THR A 201 -9.43 -7.87 19.01
CA THR A 201 -9.12 -8.68 20.20
C THR A 201 -9.93 -9.97 20.18
N SER A 202 -9.59 -10.92 21.06
CA SER A 202 -10.39 -12.12 21.23
C SER A 202 -11.83 -11.80 21.63
N VAL A 203 -12.03 -10.73 22.39
CA VAL A 203 -13.37 -10.27 22.82
C VAL A 203 -14.15 -9.75 21.62
N SER A 204 -13.56 -8.82 20.84
CA SER A 204 -14.26 -8.25 19.67
C SER A 204 -14.55 -9.33 18.62
N VAL A 205 -13.59 -10.21 18.31
CA VAL A 205 -13.75 -11.29 17.33
C VAL A 205 -14.83 -12.30 17.77
N ASN A 206 -14.89 -12.67 19.06
CA ASN A 206 -15.89 -13.58 19.56
C ASN A 206 -17.30 -12.96 19.65
N SER A 207 -17.40 -11.64 19.72
CA SER A 207 -18.68 -10.94 19.75
C SER A 207 -19.39 -10.90 18.39
N LEU A 208 -18.64 -11.04 17.27
CA LEU A 208 -19.18 -10.91 15.92
C LEU A 208 -20.17 -12.03 15.60
N LYS A 209 -21.36 -11.66 15.17
CA LYS A 209 -22.41 -12.57 14.76
C LYS A 209 -22.69 -12.42 13.25
N ARG A 210 -23.29 -13.44 12.67
CA ARG A 210 -23.73 -13.40 11.27
C ARG A 210 -24.62 -12.20 10.95
N GLU A 211 -25.50 -11.85 11.87
CA GLU A 211 -26.42 -10.73 11.77
C GLU A 211 -25.68 -9.38 11.69
N ASP A 212 -24.53 -9.24 12.36
CA ASP A 212 -23.70 -8.04 12.32
C ASP A 212 -23.07 -7.87 10.91
N LEU A 213 -22.56 -8.96 10.34
CA LEU A 213 -22.03 -8.96 8.98
C LEU A 213 -23.12 -8.61 7.96
N GLN A 214 -24.31 -9.18 8.11
CA GLN A 214 -25.45 -8.89 7.26
C GLN A 214 -25.89 -7.42 7.38
N ALA A 215 -25.91 -6.88 8.60
CA ALA A 215 -26.25 -5.49 8.85
C ALA A 215 -25.22 -4.54 8.22
N PHE A 216 -23.91 -4.80 8.44
CA PHE A 216 -22.82 -4.05 7.84
C PHE A 216 -22.90 -4.06 6.30
N HIS A 217 -23.10 -5.24 5.73
CA HIS A 217 -23.24 -5.41 4.28
C HIS A 217 -24.43 -4.60 3.74
N ARG A 218 -25.64 -4.77 4.28
CA ARG A 218 -26.85 -4.05 3.82
C ARG A 218 -26.71 -2.54 3.94
N ARG A 219 -25.96 -2.07 4.92
CA ARG A 219 -25.77 -0.65 5.18
C ARG A 219 -24.84 0.02 4.16
N TRP A 220 -23.75 -0.65 3.77
CA TRP A 220 -22.66 -0.04 3.01
C TRP A 220 -22.55 -0.51 1.55
N PHE A 221 -23.07 -1.69 1.21
CA PHE A 221 -22.93 -2.27 -0.13
C PHE A 221 -24.10 -1.89 -1.03
N HIS A 222 -24.06 -0.69 -1.58
CA HIS A 222 -25.05 -0.24 -2.57
C HIS A 222 -24.41 0.65 -3.64
N PRO A 223 -25.03 0.78 -4.82
CA PRO A 223 -24.43 1.37 -6.02
C PRO A 223 -23.83 2.76 -5.83
N THR A 224 -24.43 3.65 -5.04
CA THR A 224 -23.91 5.02 -4.82
C THR A 224 -22.62 5.04 -4.02
N ASN A 225 -22.26 3.95 -3.35
CA ASN A 225 -20.99 3.77 -2.65
C ASN A 225 -19.91 3.11 -3.49
N PHE A 226 -20.21 2.77 -4.75
CA PHE A 226 -19.31 2.04 -5.62
C PHE A 226 -18.60 2.93 -6.63
N VAL A 227 -17.34 2.61 -6.88
CA VAL A 227 -16.61 3.03 -8.08
C VAL A 227 -16.12 1.78 -8.77
N VAL A 228 -16.31 1.69 -10.09
CA VAL A 228 -16.07 0.46 -10.85
C VAL A 228 -14.90 0.65 -11.81
N ALA A 229 -13.97 -0.28 -11.82
CA ALA A 229 -12.92 -0.41 -12.83
C ALA A 229 -13.17 -1.67 -13.66
N VAL A 230 -13.24 -1.56 -14.96
CA VAL A 230 -13.39 -2.71 -15.86
C VAL A 230 -12.37 -2.63 -16.98
N SER A 231 -11.64 -3.72 -17.20
CA SER A 231 -10.71 -3.86 -18.32
C SER A 231 -10.78 -5.25 -18.92
N GLY A 232 -10.48 -5.36 -20.22
CA GLY A 232 -10.39 -6.64 -20.89
C GLY A 232 -11.12 -6.72 -22.22
N ASP A 233 -11.35 -7.94 -22.70
CA ASP A 233 -11.92 -8.22 -24.00
C ASP A 233 -13.45 -8.11 -24.01
N PHE A 234 -13.91 -6.92 -24.35
CA PHE A 234 -15.33 -6.59 -24.52
C PHE A 234 -15.54 -5.40 -25.47
N ASP A 235 -16.75 -5.29 -26.00
CA ASP A 235 -17.24 -4.04 -26.61
C ASP A 235 -17.67 -3.06 -25.52
N ARG A 236 -17.24 -1.80 -25.64
CA ARG A 236 -17.48 -0.78 -24.62
C ARG A 236 -18.96 -0.52 -24.37
N ALA A 237 -19.78 -0.43 -25.42
CA ALA A 237 -21.21 -0.14 -25.27
C ALA A 237 -21.94 -1.33 -24.61
N SER A 238 -21.61 -2.55 -25.02
CA SER A 238 -22.14 -3.79 -24.45
C SER A 238 -21.76 -3.92 -22.97
N MET A 239 -20.52 -3.57 -22.59
CA MET A 239 -20.09 -3.59 -21.20
C MET A 239 -20.85 -2.57 -20.35
N VAL A 240 -21.04 -1.34 -20.86
CA VAL A 240 -21.84 -0.33 -20.15
C VAL A 240 -23.27 -0.84 -19.90
N GLN A 241 -23.90 -1.46 -20.90
CA GLN A 241 -25.23 -2.05 -20.74
C GLN A 241 -25.23 -3.18 -19.70
N ALA A 242 -24.21 -4.02 -19.70
CA ALA A 242 -24.06 -5.09 -18.70
C ALA A 242 -23.89 -4.55 -17.27
N LEU A 243 -23.12 -3.48 -17.10
CA LEU A 243 -22.96 -2.80 -15.80
C LEU A 243 -24.27 -2.09 -15.36
N GLU A 244 -24.99 -1.45 -16.29
CA GLU A 244 -26.32 -0.87 -15.96
C GLU A 244 -27.28 -1.96 -15.46
N LYS A 245 -27.29 -3.13 -16.10
CA LYS A 245 -28.07 -4.28 -15.62
C LYS A 245 -27.58 -4.83 -14.29
N LEU A 246 -26.25 -4.89 -14.08
CA LEU A 246 -25.64 -5.37 -12.84
C LEU A 246 -26.11 -4.56 -11.64
N PHE A 247 -26.25 -3.25 -11.75
CA PHE A 247 -26.59 -2.36 -10.65
C PHE A 247 -28.06 -1.91 -10.62
N ALA A 248 -28.87 -2.24 -11.63
CA ALA A 248 -30.29 -1.94 -11.63
C ALA A 248 -31.05 -2.65 -10.50
N ASP A 249 -32.18 -2.08 -10.04
CA ASP A 249 -33.09 -2.67 -9.08
C ASP A 249 -32.38 -3.25 -7.85
N TRP A 250 -31.54 -2.40 -7.20
CA TRP A 250 -30.80 -2.82 -6.01
C TRP A 250 -31.75 -3.10 -4.85
N PRO A 251 -31.58 -4.23 -4.11
CA PRO A 251 -32.61 -4.73 -3.21
C PRO A 251 -32.72 -3.96 -1.88
N PHE A 252 -31.81 -3.05 -1.59
CA PHE A 252 -31.81 -2.25 -0.36
C PHE A 252 -31.26 -0.82 -0.61
N PRO A 253 -31.72 0.18 0.15
CA PRO A 253 -31.37 1.58 -0.10
C PRO A 253 -29.91 1.91 0.25
N GLY A 254 -29.34 1.22 1.27
CA GLY A 254 -28.02 1.52 1.82
C GLY A 254 -27.92 2.91 2.47
N GLU A 255 -26.72 3.25 2.91
CA GLU A 255 -26.39 4.54 3.50
C GLU A 255 -25.08 5.09 2.90
N VAL A 256 -24.92 6.41 2.88
CA VAL A 256 -23.64 7.04 2.55
C VAL A 256 -22.76 7.00 3.79
N PRO A 257 -21.54 6.45 3.72
CA PRO A 257 -20.64 6.42 4.85
C PRO A 257 -20.31 7.82 5.36
N PRO A 258 -20.13 7.98 6.68
CA PRO A 258 -19.65 9.24 7.23
C PRO A 258 -18.24 9.55 6.73
N PRO A 259 -17.82 10.83 6.75
CA PRO A 259 -16.44 11.18 6.47
C PRO A 259 -15.47 10.40 7.39
N ILE A 260 -14.33 9.99 6.82
CA ILE A 260 -13.30 9.32 7.59
C ILE A 260 -12.77 10.25 8.68
N PRO A 261 -12.75 9.80 9.96
CA PRO A 261 -12.25 10.63 11.07
C PRO A 261 -10.76 10.99 10.90
N THR A 262 -10.41 12.23 11.25
CA THR A 262 -9.05 12.79 11.04
C THR A 262 -8.42 13.37 12.32
N ASN A 263 -8.99 13.08 13.48
CA ASN A 263 -8.57 13.60 14.78
C ASN A 263 -7.38 12.84 15.38
N LEU A 264 -6.23 12.92 14.72
CA LEU A 264 -4.99 12.28 15.15
C LEU A 264 -4.49 12.83 16.49
N LYS A 265 -3.86 11.98 17.29
CA LYS A 265 -3.15 12.33 18.52
C LYS A 265 -1.82 11.59 18.57
N PRO A 266 -0.81 11.98 17.76
CA PRO A 266 0.50 11.35 17.78
C PRO A 266 1.13 11.41 19.16
N ALA A 267 1.97 10.43 19.47
CA ALA A 267 2.76 10.43 20.68
C ALA A 267 3.74 11.61 20.72
N ALA A 268 4.11 12.06 21.89
CA ALA A 268 5.14 13.08 22.07
C ALA A 268 6.49 12.58 21.53
N PRO A 269 7.39 13.47 21.07
CA PRO A 269 8.76 13.08 20.75
C PRO A 269 9.42 12.35 21.93
N GLY A 270 10.18 11.26 21.64
CA GLY A 270 10.82 10.46 22.67
C GLY A 270 11.33 9.13 22.15
N VAL A 271 11.91 8.35 23.03
CA VAL A 271 12.33 6.98 22.77
C VAL A 271 11.34 6.03 23.44
N TYR A 272 10.75 5.15 22.68
CA TYR A 272 9.76 4.16 23.11
C TYR A 272 10.33 2.76 22.87
N VAL A 273 10.44 1.97 23.94
CA VAL A 273 11.05 0.64 23.88
C VAL A 273 10.03 -0.41 24.27
N VAL A 274 9.83 -1.41 23.42
CA VAL A 274 9.16 -2.66 23.80
C VAL A 274 10.23 -3.71 24.03
N ASN A 275 10.36 -4.17 25.27
CA ASN A 275 11.31 -5.22 25.61
C ASN A 275 10.85 -6.58 25.05
N LYS A 276 11.68 -7.17 24.22
CA LYS A 276 11.47 -8.50 23.63
C LYS A 276 12.82 -9.19 23.51
N ASP A 277 12.92 -10.39 24.06
CA ASP A 277 14.16 -11.19 23.96
C ASP A 277 14.35 -11.72 22.54
N VAL A 278 15.04 -10.94 21.73
CA VAL A 278 15.43 -11.25 20.36
C VAL A 278 16.85 -10.70 20.10
N PRO A 279 17.64 -11.37 19.23
CA PRO A 279 19.04 -10.98 19.01
C PRO A 279 19.22 -9.67 18.25
N GLN A 280 18.18 -9.18 17.57
CA GLN A 280 18.19 -7.95 16.78
C GLN A 280 17.07 -7.01 17.22
N GLY A 281 17.41 -5.74 17.38
CA GLY A 281 16.43 -4.69 17.60
C GLY A 281 15.87 -4.14 16.28
N ARG A 282 14.56 -3.97 16.22
CA ARG A 282 13.87 -3.21 15.17
C ARG A 282 13.72 -1.77 15.58
N VAL A 283 13.95 -0.87 14.65
CA VAL A 283 13.86 0.58 14.88
C VAL A 283 12.96 1.22 13.87
N SER A 284 12.01 2.04 14.35
CA SER A 284 11.23 2.98 13.55
C SER A 284 11.39 4.39 14.12
N ILE A 285 11.86 5.31 13.29
CA ILE A 285 11.98 6.74 13.59
C ILE A 285 10.84 7.46 12.88
N LEU A 286 9.98 8.13 13.65
CA LEU A 286 8.69 8.64 13.18
C LEU A 286 8.64 10.15 13.28
N LEU A 287 8.05 10.79 12.27
CA LEU A 287 7.65 12.19 12.24
C LEU A 287 6.25 12.32 11.62
N PRO A 288 5.50 13.39 11.94
CA PRO A 288 4.27 13.68 11.23
C PRO A 288 4.50 13.81 9.72
N GLY A 289 3.62 13.25 8.92
CA GLY A 289 3.67 13.32 7.47
C GLY A 289 2.77 14.39 6.88
N VAL A 290 2.44 14.24 5.61
CA VAL A 290 1.68 15.22 4.83
C VAL A 290 0.47 14.60 4.14
N LEU A 291 -0.44 15.45 3.66
CA LEU A 291 -1.51 15.05 2.76
C LEU A 291 -1.00 14.99 1.31
N ARG A 292 -1.63 14.14 0.49
CA ARG A 292 -1.25 13.95 -0.92
C ARG A 292 -1.47 15.19 -1.82
N ASP A 293 -2.33 16.11 -1.38
CA ASP A 293 -2.61 17.35 -2.09
C ASP A 293 -1.69 18.51 -1.64
N ASP A 294 -0.66 18.20 -0.80
CA ASP A 294 0.37 19.16 -0.42
C ASP A 294 1.15 19.61 -1.66
N PRO A 295 1.28 20.92 -1.92
CA PRO A 295 1.99 21.43 -3.08
C PRO A 295 3.47 21.07 -3.08
N ASP A 296 4.06 20.83 -1.92
CA ASP A 296 5.47 20.43 -1.75
C ASP A 296 5.69 18.93 -1.90
N TYR A 297 4.63 18.13 -2.07
CA TYR A 297 4.78 16.67 -2.15
C TYR A 297 5.76 16.18 -3.24
N PRO A 298 5.85 16.80 -4.43
CA PRO A 298 6.90 16.43 -5.40
C PRO A 298 8.32 16.57 -4.86
N ALA A 299 8.61 17.65 -4.12
CA ALA A 299 9.91 17.85 -3.50
C ALA A 299 10.14 16.88 -2.33
N ILE A 300 9.12 16.61 -1.51
CA ILE A 300 9.15 15.64 -0.42
C ILE A 300 9.43 14.23 -0.95
N LEU A 301 8.80 13.86 -2.06
CA LEU A 301 9.00 12.57 -2.70
C LEU A 301 10.46 12.35 -3.13
N LEU A 302 11.05 13.35 -3.81
CA LEU A 302 12.46 13.30 -4.22
C LEU A 302 13.41 13.39 -3.03
N MET A 303 13.12 14.22 -2.03
CA MET A 303 13.86 14.29 -0.78
C MET A 303 13.94 12.91 -0.10
N ASN A 304 12.81 12.24 0.01
CA ASN A 304 12.77 10.91 0.64
C ASN A 304 13.52 9.86 -0.19
N ASP A 305 13.43 9.92 -1.52
CA ASP A 305 14.18 9.01 -2.39
C ASP A 305 15.69 9.13 -2.14
N ILE A 306 16.22 10.34 -2.07
CA ILE A 306 17.63 10.61 -1.76
C ILE A 306 17.97 10.18 -0.33
N LEU A 307 17.11 10.45 0.64
CA LEU A 307 17.37 10.15 2.05
C LEU A 307 17.42 8.64 2.31
N GLY A 308 16.37 7.89 1.94
CA GLY A 308 16.27 6.48 2.28
C GLY A 308 15.32 5.65 1.40
N GLY A 309 14.57 6.29 0.48
CA GLY A 309 13.61 5.63 -0.40
C GLY A 309 14.22 5.00 -1.66
N GLY A 310 15.32 5.53 -2.15
CA GLY A 310 15.99 5.11 -3.40
C GLY A 310 16.82 3.83 -3.31
N GLY A 311 16.62 3.02 -2.26
CA GLY A 311 17.37 1.78 -2.08
C GLY A 311 18.87 2.00 -1.98
N PHE A 312 19.67 1.28 -2.77
CA PHE A 312 21.14 1.33 -2.72
C PHE A 312 21.76 2.67 -3.13
N THR A 313 21.00 3.58 -3.71
CA THR A 313 21.48 4.93 -4.04
C THR A 313 21.20 5.93 -2.93
N SER A 314 20.42 5.55 -1.91
CA SER A 314 20.02 6.44 -0.82
C SER A 314 21.07 6.55 0.28
N ARG A 315 21.09 7.70 0.95
CA ARG A 315 22.07 8.03 2.00
C ARG A 315 22.02 7.09 3.18
N ILE A 316 20.81 6.79 3.71
CA ILE A 316 20.61 5.89 4.86
C ILE A 316 21.13 4.48 4.52
N MET A 317 20.75 3.94 3.36
CA MET A 317 21.21 2.61 2.96
C MET A 317 22.73 2.55 2.83
N ASN A 318 23.34 3.54 2.18
CA ASN A 318 24.79 3.59 2.01
C ASN A 318 25.50 3.65 3.36
N ARG A 319 25.11 4.57 4.24
CA ARG A 319 25.79 4.73 5.53
C ARG A 319 25.59 3.53 6.46
N VAL A 320 24.32 3.07 6.65
CA VAL A 320 24.02 2.02 7.64
C VAL A 320 24.44 0.64 7.17
N ARG A 321 24.27 0.36 5.86
CA ARG A 321 24.59 -0.97 5.30
C ARG A 321 25.97 -1.03 4.66
N SER A 322 26.26 -0.16 3.69
CA SER A 322 27.44 -0.30 2.86
C SER A 322 28.72 0.11 3.58
N ASP A 323 28.68 1.23 4.31
CA ASP A 323 29.86 1.76 4.99
C ASP A 323 30.10 1.07 6.33
N GLU A 324 29.06 0.93 7.16
CA GLU A 324 29.18 0.46 8.54
C GLU A 324 28.74 -1.00 8.76
N GLY A 325 28.04 -1.62 7.81
CA GLY A 325 27.64 -3.02 7.90
C GLY A 325 26.66 -3.34 9.05
N LEU A 326 25.92 -2.35 9.54
CA LEU A 326 25.09 -2.47 10.75
C LEU A 326 23.74 -3.15 10.50
N ALA A 327 23.21 -3.07 9.27
CA ALA A 327 21.93 -3.65 8.92
C ALA A 327 21.94 -4.23 7.50
N TYR A 328 21.14 -5.26 7.26
CA TYR A 328 20.93 -5.79 5.92
C TYR A 328 20.11 -4.83 5.04
N SER A 329 19.17 -4.12 5.63
CA SER A 329 18.35 -3.12 4.98
C SER A 329 18.08 -1.97 5.93
N ALA A 330 18.20 -0.75 5.43
CA ALA A 330 17.83 0.46 6.12
C ALA A 330 17.28 1.46 5.11
N GLY A 331 16.28 2.25 5.48
CA GLY A 331 15.68 3.18 4.53
C GLY A 331 14.65 4.09 5.16
N SER A 332 13.98 4.90 4.34
CA SER A 332 12.88 5.75 4.78
C SER A 332 11.71 5.72 3.79
N SER A 333 10.54 6.07 4.29
CA SER A 333 9.31 6.22 3.52
C SER A 333 8.58 7.47 3.98
N PHE A 334 8.15 8.29 3.02
CA PHE A 334 7.36 9.49 3.28
C PHE A 334 6.11 9.48 2.39
N PRO A 335 5.18 8.56 2.65
CA PRO A 335 3.94 8.50 1.87
C PRO A 335 3.10 9.76 2.13
N ALA A 336 2.22 10.08 1.20
CA ALA A 336 1.23 11.13 1.42
C ALA A 336 -0.12 10.53 1.81
N GLY A 337 -0.72 11.02 2.88
CA GLY A 337 -2.04 10.58 3.33
C GLY A 337 -3.16 11.02 2.40
N VAL A 338 -4.17 10.20 2.24
CA VAL A 338 -5.35 10.52 1.40
C VAL A 338 -6.36 11.34 2.19
N TRP A 339 -6.71 10.90 3.38
CA TRP A 339 -7.77 11.45 4.21
C TRP A 339 -7.23 12.28 5.38
N TYR A 340 -6.09 11.89 5.91
CA TYR A 340 -5.37 12.54 7.00
C TYR A 340 -3.86 12.45 6.71
N PRO A 341 -3.03 13.30 7.35
CA PRO A 341 -1.58 13.22 7.16
C PRO A 341 -1.05 11.82 7.52
N SER A 342 -0.19 11.29 6.68
CA SER A 342 0.50 10.04 6.93
C SER A 342 1.61 10.22 7.99
N THR A 343 2.50 9.24 8.11
CA THR A 343 3.69 9.31 8.97
C THR A 343 4.94 9.11 8.12
N PHE A 344 5.92 10.02 8.26
CA PHE A 344 7.28 9.71 7.83
C PHE A 344 7.84 8.62 8.73
N ARG A 345 8.48 7.64 8.15
CA ARG A 345 9.17 6.56 8.85
C ARG A 345 10.55 6.34 8.24
N ALA A 346 11.61 6.38 9.07
CA ALA A 346 12.87 5.74 8.74
C ALA A 346 13.02 4.49 9.61
N GLY A 347 13.55 3.39 9.06
CA GLY A 347 13.60 2.14 9.81
C GLY A 347 14.67 1.18 9.34
N PHE A 348 15.09 0.32 10.26
CA PHE A 348 16.05 -0.76 10.04
C PHE A 348 15.92 -1.83 11.12
N GLN A 349 16.65 -2.94 10.91
CA GLN A 349 16.86 -3.98 11.93
C GLN A 349 18.35 -4.24 12.07
N SER A 350 18.85 -4.23 13.30
CA SER A 350 20.28 -4.35 13.59
C SER A 350 20.52 -5.20 14.82
N LYS A 351 21.74 -5.71 15.03
CA LYS A 351 22.12 -6.38 16.28
C LYS A 351 21.82 -5.48 17.47
N SER A 352 21.34 -6.03 18.60
CA SER A 352 20.90 -5.24 19.74
C SER A 352 21.92 -4.17 20.17
N ARG A 353 23.18 -4.51 20.29
CA ARG A 353 24.26 -3.57 20.70
C ARG A 353 24.60 -2.49 19.68
N THR A 354 24.17 -2.63 18.44
CA THR A 354 24.45 -1.65 17.38
C THR A 354 23.25 -0.73 17.09
N VAL A 355 22.11 -0.96 17.74
CA VAL A 355 20.86 -0.20 17.54
C VAL A 355 21.06 1.30 17.74
N ALA A 356 21.65 1.72 18.86
CA ALA A 356 21.85 3.13 19.18
C ALA A 356 22.76 3.82 18.17
N TYR A 357 23.85 3.17 17.76
CA TYR A 357 24.78 3.70 16.78
C TYR A 357 24.14 3.81 15.39
N ALA A 358 23.46 2.78 14.92
CA ALA A 358 22.75 2.86 13.63
C ALA A 358 21.66 3.93 13.64
N THR A 359 20.95 4.11 14.76
CA THR A 359 19.95 5.18 14.92
C THR A 359 20.59 6.56 14.81
N SER A 360 21.77 6.78 15.45
CA SER A 360 22.47 8.07 15.37
C SER A 360 22.86 8.41 13.91
N ILE A 361 23.29 7.44 13.12
CA ILE A 361 23.60 7.64 11.70
C ILE A 361 22.37 8.08 10.91
N VAL A 362 21.20 7.48 11.14
CA VAL A 362 19.96 7.89 10.47
C VAL A 362 19.60 9.34 10.85
N LEU A 363 19.69 9.70 12.13
CA LEU A 363 19.43 11.07 12.60
C LEU A 363 20.44 12.08 12.02
N GLU A 364 21.72 11.70 11.87
CA GLU A 364 22.73 12.50 11.21
C GLU A 364 22.39 12.76 9.73
N GLU A 365 21.97 11.74 8.98
CA GLU A 365 21.58 11.92 7.58
C GLU A 365 20.31 12.78 7.44
N MET A 366 19.34 12.65 8.33
CA MET A 366 18.18 13.54 8.38
C MET A 366 18.62 15.00 8.63
N LYS A 367 19.50 15.24 9.60
CA LYS A 367 20.09 16.55 9.89
C LYS A 367 20.87 17.09 8.70
N ARG A 368 21.68 16.25 8.05
CA ARG A 368 22.48 16.62 6.88
C ARG A 368 21.58 17.01 5.70
N MET A 369 20.45 16.31 5.48
CA MET A 369 19.47 16.65 4.45
C MET A 369 18.92 18.06 4.65
N ALA A 370 18.66 18.47 5.88
CA ALA A 370 18.15 19.79 6.22
C ALA A 370 19.26 20.89 6.19
N SER A 371 20.50 20.56 6.59
CA SER A 371 21.58 21.54 6.76
C SER A 371 22.40 21.81 5.50
N SER A 372 22.46 20.87 4.58
CA SER A 372 23.30 20.94 3.37
C SER A 372 22.50 20.62 2.12
N PRO A 373 22.70 21.34 1.01
CA PRO A 373 22.01 21.00 -0.24
C PRO A 373 22.46 19.62 -0.74
N VAL A 374 21.54 18.91 -1.38
CA VAL A 374 21.87 17.66 -2.10
C VAL A 374 22.76 17.95 -3.29
N THR A 375 23.51 16.94 -3.76
CA THR A 375 24.29 17.09 -4.99
C THR A 375 23.38 17.09 -6.21
N GLU A 376 23.88 17.61 -7.33
CA GLU A 376 23.13 17.56 -8.60
C GLU A 376 22.92 16.12 -9.05
N GLU A 377 23.89 15.25 -8.83
CA GLU A 377 23.81 13.83 -9.16
C GLU A 377 22.70 13.11 -8.37
N GLU A 378 22.60 13.36 -7.04
CA GLU A 378 21.52 12.82 -6.21
C GLU A 378 20.14 13.27 -6.73
N LEU A 379 19.98 14.57 -7.02
CA LEU A 379 18.71 15.11 -7.52
C LEU A 379 18.35 14.52 -8.88
N GLN A 380 19.29 14.45 -9.82
CA GLN A 380 19.03 13.90 -11.16
C GLN A 380 18.74 12.40 -11.12
N THR A 381 19.40 11.66 -10.24
CA THR A 381 19.14 10.22 -10.03
C THR A 381 17.73 10.01 -9.49
N ALA A 382 17.31 10.75 -8.46
CA ALA A 382 15.96 10.68 -7.92
C ALA A 382 14.90 11.08 -8.96
N LYS A 383 15.12 12.18 -9.71
CA LYS A 383 14.20 12.59 -10.79
C LYS A 383 14.03 11.50 -11.84
N ARG A 384 15.14 10.93 -12.33
CA ARG A 384 15.09 9.85 -13.34
C ARG A 384 14.37 8.62 -12.81
N SER A 385 14.57 8.23 -11.58
CA SER A 385 13.89 7.10 -10.94
C SER A 385 12.37 7.20 -11.12
N PHE A 386 11.77 8.36 -10.85
CA PHE A 386 10.32 8.55 -10.97
C PHE A 386 9.84 8.89 -12.38
N ILE A 387 10.62 9.66 -13.14
CA ILE A 387 10.19 10.12 -14.47
C ILE A 387 10.28 9.00 -15.50
N GLU A 388 11.37 8.22 -15.47
CA GLU A 388 11.58 7.14 -16.43
C GLU A 388 10.73 5.90 -16.13
N SER A 389 10.46 5.60 -14.85
CA SER A 389 9.55 4.51 -14.45
C SER A 389 8.06 4.89 -14.52
N PHE A 390 7.73 6.17 -14.73
CA PHE A 390 6.35 6.65 -14.73
C PHE A 390 5.38 5.85 -15.64
N PRO A 391 5.76 5.43 -16.88
CA PRO A 391 4.87 4.64 -17.73
C PRO A 391 4.44 3.30 -17.14
N GLU A 392 5.22 2.73 -16.22
CA GLU A 392 4.90 1.45 -15.57
C GLU A 392 3.60 1.51 -14.76
N ASN A 393 3.22 2.71 -14.31
CA ASN A 393 1.93 2.91 -13.64
C ASN A 393 0.75 2.59 -14.56
N PHE A 394 0.92 2.72 -15.88
CA PHE A 394 -0.15 2.58 -16.87
C PHE A 394 0.17 1.53 -17.93
N ASN A 395 1.10 0.60 -17.66
CA ASN A 395 1.58 -0.36 -18.65
C ASN A 395 0.58 -1.47 -18.99
N THR A 396 -0.53 -1.62 -18.25
CA THR A 396 -1.64 -2.52 -18.56
C THR A 396 -2.97 -1.78 -18.48
N LYS A 397 -3.96 -2.21 -19.26
CA LYS A 397 -5.31 -1.63 -19.23
C LYS A 397 -5.98 -1.80 -17.87
N SER A 398 -5.69 -2.90 -17.16
CA SER A 398 -6.17 -3.12 -15.80
C SER A 398 -5.60 -2.09 -14.82
N LYS A 399 -4.29 -1.78 -14.89
CA LYS A 399 -3.70 -0.69 -14.08
C LYS A 399 -4.33 0.67 -14.42
N VAL A 400 -4.53 0.96 -15.70
CA VAL A 400 -5.21 2.19 -16.12
C VAL A 400 -6.59 2.29 -15.46
N ALA A 401 -7.43 1.27 -15.61
CA ALA A 401 -8.76 1.26 -15.01
C ALA A 401 -8.72 1.42 -13.49
N GLY A 402 -7.83 0.70 -12.82
CA GLY A 402 -7.66 0.72 -11.37
C GLY A 402 -7.21 2.07 -10.83
N ILE A 403 -6.19 2.70 -11.44
CA ILE A 403 -5.72 4.03 -11.05
C ILE A 403 -6.83 5.07 -11.22
N LEU A 404 -7.50 5.10 -12.39
CA LEU A 404 -8.55 6.07 -12.65
C LEU A 404 -9.73 5.90 -11.69
N ALA A 405 -10.14 4.67 -11.39
CA ALA A 405 -11.17 4.39 -10.39
C ALA A 405 -10.74 4.82 -8.98
N ARG A 406 -9.46 4.63 -8.61
CA ARG A 406 -8.91 5.09 -7.33
C ARG A 406 -8.91 6.62 -7.22
N GLU A 407 -8.59 7.33 -8.29
CA GLU A 407 -8.65 8.80 -8.33
C GLU A 407 -10.09 9.33 -8.17
N GLU A 408 -11.06 8.66 -8.77
CA GLU A 408 -12.50 8.94 -8.55
C GLU A 408 -12.91 8.67 -7.10
N PHE A 409 -12.57 7.47 -6.60
CA PHE A 409 -12.90 7.03 -5.25
C PHE A 409 -12.41 8.02 -4.18
N THR A 410 -11.18 8.48 -4.33
CA THR A 410 -10.53 9.39 -3.39
C THR A 410 -10.84 10.88 -3.64
N GLY A 411 -11.68 11.19 -4.66
CA GLY A 411 -12.09 12.55 -4.99
C GLY A 411 -11.03 13.40 -5.70
N ARG A 412 -9.84 12.82 -6.07
CA ARG A 412 -8.82 13.59 -6.80
C ARG A 412 -9.27 13.93 -8.21
N PHE A 413 -9.99 13.02 -8.89
CA PHE A 413 -10.50 13.32 -10.21
C PHE A 413 -11.35 14.59 -10.25
N ALA A 414 -12.22 14.82 -9.26
CA ALA A 414 -13.06 16.02 -9.19
C ALA A 414 -12.24 17.32 -8.98
N LYS A 415 -11.14 17.24 -8.22
CA LYS A 415 -10.29 18.39 -7.88
C LYS A 415 -9.21 18.66 -8.94
N ALA A 416 -8.60 17.61 -9.48
CA ALA A 416 -7.45 17.68 -10.37
C ALA A 416 -7.47 16.56 -11.43
N PRO A 417 -8.39 16.60 -12.40
CA PRO A 417 -8.54 15.53 -13.40
C PRO A 417 -7.29 15.30 -14.24
N ASP A 418 -6.45 16.31 -14.42
CA ASP A 418 -5.20 16.28 -15.17
C ASP A 418 -3.96 16.03 -14.30
N PHE A 419 -4.15 15.53 -13.07
CA PHE A 419 -3.07 15.32 -12.11
C PHE A 419 -1.89 14.54 -12.72
N TRP A 420 -2.17 13.40 -13.35
CA TRP A 420 -1.14 12.53 -13.91
C TRP A 420 -0.45 13.13 -15.14
N LYS A 421 -1.16 13.91 -15.94
CA LYS A 421 -0.59 14.61 -17.10
C LYS A 421 0.52 15.59 -16.68
N GLY A 422 0.33 16.30 -15.57
CA GLY A 422 1.32 17.23 -15.03
C GLY A 422 2.36 16.61 -14.09
N PHE A 423 2.27 15.32 -13.74
CA PHE A 423 3.06 14.71 -12.65
C PHE A 423 4.57 14.80 -12.91
N ARG A 424 5.04 14.32 -14.09
CA ARG A 424 6.47 14.35 -14.44
C ARG A 424 7.02 15.77 -14.48
N ALA A 425 6.26 16.71 -15.05
CA ALA A 425 6.68 18.11 -15.12
C ALA A 425 6.78 18.77 -13.74
N ARG A 426 5.96 18.36 -12.76
CA ARG A 426 6.10 18.83 -11.37
C ARG A 426 7.38 18.31 -10.72
N LEU A 427 7.74 17.04 -10.94
CA LEU A 427 9.00 16.47 -10.43
C LEU A 427 10.23 17.13 -11.10
N ASP A 428 10.16 17.33 -12.41
CA ASP A 428 11.27 17.92 -13.17
C ASP A 428 11.61 19.35 -12.74
N ARG A 429 10.61 20.13 -12.34
CA ARG A 429 10.80 21.52 -11.84
C ARG A 429 11.45 21.62 -10.47
N VAL A 430 11.46 20.58 -9.68
CA VAL A 430 12.06 20.59 -8.33
C VAL A 430 13.54 20.91 -8.43
N GLN A 431 14.03 21.85 -7.61
CA GLN A 431 15.42 22.25 -7.51
C GLN A 431 16.03 21.77 -6.18
N ARG A 432 17.36 21.81 -6.09
CA ARG A 432 18.10 21.45 -4.88
C ARG A 432 17.66 22.26 -3.65
N ASP A 433 17.34 23.52 -3.85
CA ASP A 433 16.87 24.43 -2.79
C ASP A 433 15.47 24.01 -2.29
N ASP A 434 14.61 23.48 -3.18
CA ASP A 434 13.31 22.93 -2.76
C ASP A 434 13.49 21.72 -1.86
N ILE A 435 14.42 20.82 -2.22
CA ILE A 435 14.76 19.65 -1.39
C ILE A 435 15.21 20.08 0.00
N GLN A 436 16.13 21.05 0.09
CA GLN A 436 16.62 21.54 1.38
C GLN A 436 15.52 22.26 2.17
N ARG A 437 14.68 23.02 1.49
CA ARG A 437 13.53 23.73 2.12
C ARG A 437 12.56 22.73 2.76
N VAL A 438 12.10 21.72 2.01
CA VAL A 438 11.18 20.71 2.56
C VAL A 438 11.84 19.83 3.62
N ALA A 439 13.16 19.56 3.50
CA ALA A 439 13.90 18.87 4.55
C ALA A 439 13.90 19.69 5.86
N LYS A 440 14.17 20.99 5.80
CA LYS A 440 14.09 21.87 6.98
C LYS A 440 12.69 21.95 7.59
N GLN A 441 11.65 21.84 6.74
CA GLN A 441 10.25 21.94 7.17
C GLN A 441 9.74 20.65 7.81
N HIS A 442 10.22 19.49 7.37
CA HIS A 442 9.63 18.20 7.73
C HIS A 442 10.56 17.25 8.47
N LEU A 443 11.89 17.35 8.29
CA LEU A 443 12.85 16.49 8.96
C LEU A 443 13.42 17.17 10.22
N HIS A 444 12.86 16.83 11.37
CA HIS A 444 13.23 17.36 12.68
C HIS A 444 13.81 16.25 13.56
N PRO A 445 15.10 15.88 13.41
CA PRO A 445 15.68 14.77 14.17
C PRO A 445 15.63 14.96 15.70
N GLU A 446 15.49 16.20 16.17
CA GLU A 446 15.31 16.54 17.58
C GLU A 446 13.88 16.33 18.11
N ARG A 447 12.92 16.10 17.22
CA ARG A 447 11.47 15.97 17.52
C ARG A 447 10.88 14.63 17.10
N VAL A 448 11.71 13.62 16.88
CA VAL A 448 11.28 12.28 16.46
C VAL A 448 10.69 11.49 17.61
N SER A 449 9.76 10.59 17.29
CA SER A 449 9.41 9.45 18.13
C SER A 449 10.17 8.24 17.61
N ILE A 450 11.03 7.64 18.44
CA ILE A 450 11.85 6.47 18.08
C ILE A 450 11.24 5.26 18.77
N LEU A 451 10.67 4.35 18.00
CA LEU A 451 10.21 3.05 18.48
C LEU A 451 11.31 2.01 18.31
N VAL A 452 11.58 1.28 19.37
CA VAL A 452 12.53 0.17 19.38
C VAL A 452 11.85 -1.08 19.95
N VAL A 453 11.93 -2.19 19.22
CA VAL A 453 11.45 -3.51 19.68
C VAL A 453 12.65 -4.44 19.71
N GLY A 454 13.06 -4.90 20.89
CA GLY A 454 14.23 -5.75 21.04
C GLY A 454 14.65 -5.97 22.50
N ASN A 455 15.76 -6.66 22.69
CA ASN A 455 16.31 -6.91 24.02
C ASN A 455 16.88 -5.60 24.60
N GLN A 456 16.10 -4.99 25.49
CA GLN A 456 16.39 -3.67 26.05
C GLN A 456 17.73 -3.63 26.81
N GLU A 457 18.07 -4.66 27.56
CA GLU A 457 19.32 -4.72 28.31
C GLU A 457 20.53 -4.68 27.37
N GLU A 458 20.52 -5.50 26.32
CA GLU A 458 21.60 -5.53 25.33
C GLU A 458 21.68 -4.23 24.49
N ILE A 459 20.53 -3.63 24.17
CA ILE A 459 20.45 -2.37 23.46
C ILE A 459 21.06 -1.23 24.26
N LEU A 460 20.77 -1.16 25.56
CA LEU A 460 21.28 -0.10 26.43
C LEU A 460 22.78 -0.24 26.75
N LYS A 461 23.38 -1.44 26.63
CA LYS A 461 24.83 -1.62 26.72
C LYS A 461 25.57 -0.89 25.57
N GLY A 462 24.90 -0.67 24.42
CA GLY A 462 25.45 0.06 23.29
C GLY A 462 26.63 -0.63 22.57
N HIS A 463 27.15 0.03 21.56
CA HIS A 463 28.28 -0.44 20.76
C HIS A 463 29.58 -0.24 21.53
N PRO A 464 30.50 -1.24 21.58
CA PRO A 464 31.74 -1.13 22.37
C PRO A 464 32.67 -0.02 21.87
N ASP A 465 32.74 0.19 20.54
CA ASP A 465 33.68 1.14 19.93
C ASP A 465 33.02 2.50 19.58
N HIS A 466 31.70 2.61 19.69
CA HIS A 466 30.95 3.82 19.39
C HIS A 466 30.07 4.17 20.60
N PRO A 467 30.50 5.11 21.47
CA PRO A 467 29.83 5.40 22.74
C PRO A 467 28.55 6.24 22.55
N VAL A 468 27.60 5.70 21.81
CA VAL A 468 26.26 6.29 21.58
C VAL A 468 25.26 5.53 22.45
N SER A 469 24.49 6.27 23.24
CA SER A 469 23.41 5.70 24.08
C SER A 469 22.04 6.09 23.53
N LEU A 470 21.13 5.11 23.49
CA LEU A 470 19.78 5.28 22.92
C LEU A 470 18.97 6.37 23.67
N ASP A 471 19.11 6.45 24.98
CA ASP A 471 18.44 7.43 25.84
C ASP A 471 18.94 8.87 25.68
N LYS A 472 20.05 9.06 24.97
CA LYS A 472 20.67 10.38 24.72
C LYS A 472 20.53 10.86 23.27
N LEU A 473 19.88 10.07 22.40
CA LEU A 473 19.72 10.43 20.98
C LEU A 473 18.77 11.60 20.77
N VAL A 474 17.78 11.74 21.63
CA VAL A 474 16.85 12.88 21.64
C VAL A 474 16.75 13.43 23.07
N SER A 475 16.48 14.75 23.19
CA SER A 475 16.32 15.42 24.50
C SER A 475 14.96 15.11 25.15
N ALA A 476 14.52 13.85 25.08
CA ALA A 476 13.24 13.40 25.56
C ALA A 476 13.40 12.07 26.30
N PRO A 477 12.50 11.75 27.27
CA PRO A 477 12.64 10.55 28.09
C PRO A 477 12.54 9.26 27.29
N LEU A 478 13.26 8.23 27.74
CA LEU A 478 13.02 6.87 27.35
C LEU A 478 11.78 6.35 28.07
N THR A 479 10.82 5.85 27.33
CA THR A 479 9.56 5.29 27.82
C THR A 479 9.50 3.80 27.46
N GLU A 480 9.41 2.96 28.45
CA GLU A 480 9.15 1.55 28.26
C GLU A 480 7.66 1.33 27.95
N LEU A 481 7.38 0.73 26.81
CA LEU A 481 6.04 0.29 26.44
C LEU A 481 5.86 -1.16 26.89
N PRO A 482 4.81 -1.48 27.63
CA PRO A 482 4.58 -2.86 28.05
C PRO A 482 4.29 -3.75 26.82
N LEU A 483 4.86 -4.95 26.79
CA LEU A 483 4.39 -5.95 25.87
C LEU A 483 2.93 -6.23 26.18
N ARG A 484 2.09 -6.27 25.15
CA ARG A 484 0.64 -6.48 25.31
C ARG A 484 0.30 -7.95 25.15
N ASP A 485 -0.68 -8.41 25.91
CA ASP A 485 -1.26 -9.74 25.71
C ASP A 485 -1.75 -9.88 24.26
N PRO A 486 -1.40 -10.95 23.54
CA PRO A 486 -1.68 -11.07 22.13
C PRO A 486 -3.18 -11.19 21.81
N LEU A 487 -4.01 -11.64 22.75
CA LEU A 487 -5.45 -11.81 22.54
C LEU A 487 -6.27 -10.61 22.99
N THR A 488 -5.87 -9.95 24.09
CA THR A 488 -6.66 -8.87 24.72
C THR A 488 -6.09 -7.48 24.49
N LEU A 489 -4.81 -7.38 24.10
CA LEU A 489 -4.03 -6.14 24.01
C LEU A 489 -3.84 -5.40 25.35
N GLU A 490 -4.21 -6.02 26.46
CA GLU A 490 -3.91 -5.50 27.78
C GLU A 490 -2.41 -5.64 28.08
N PRO A 491 -1.81 -4.71 28.84
CA PRO A 491 -0.43 -4.81 29.25
C PRO A 491 -0.15 -6.12 29.98
N ILE A 492 0.85 -6.88 29.55
CA ILE A 492 1.35 -8.01 30.31
C ILE A 492 2.08 -7.43 31.51
N LYS A 493 1.61 -7.75 32.72
CA LYS A 493 2.30 -7.38 33.97
C LYS A 493 3.63 -8.13 34.00
N ALA A 494 4.74 -7.42 34.19
CA ALA A 494 5.99 -8.06 34.50
C ALA A 494 5.79 -8.92 35.77
N GLU A 495 6.12 -10.22 35.70
CA GLU A 495 6.18 -11.03 36.90
C GLU A 495 7.18 -10.35 37.85
N PRO A 496 6.85 -10.16 39.11
CA PRO A 496 7.83 -9.69 40.08
C PRO A 496 9.00 -10.69 40.03
N GLU A 497 10.22 -10.18 39.85
CA GLU A 497 11.44 -11.02 39.90
C GLU A 497 11.32 -11.93 41.10
N ALA A 498 11.29 -13.24 40.86
CA ALA A 498 11.29 -14.23 41.93
C ALA A 498 12.54 -13.93 42.79
N GLY A 499 12.32 -13.33 43.93
CA GLY A 499 13.39 -12.89 44.81
C GLY A 499 14.36 -14.04 45.01
N THR A 500 15.60 -13.84 44.64
CA THR A 500 16.72 -14.72 45.01
C THR A 500 16.70 -14.87 46.55
N ALA A 501 15.98 -15.91 46.97
CA ALA A 501 16.12 -16.35 48.35
C ALA A 501 17.60 -16.74 48.54
N LYS A 502 18.27 -15.95 49.38
CA LYS A 502 19.62 -16.24 49.88
C LYS A 502 19.62 -17.50 50.72
#